data_fe681bbbd0fb9551194d7a1af6335b0a
#
_entry.id   fe681bbbd0fb9551194d7a1af6335b0a
#
_cell.length_a   1.000
_cell.length_b   1.000
_cell.length_c   1.000
_cell.angle_alpha   90.00
_cell.angle_beta   90.00
_cell.angle_gamma   90.00
#
_symmetry.space_group_name_H-M   'P 1'
#
loop_
_entity.id
_entity.type
_entity.pdbx_description
1 polymer ?
#
loop_
_entity_poly.entity_id
_entity_poly.type
_entity_poly.pdbx_seq_one_letter_code
_entity_poly.pdbx_strand_id
1 'polypeptide(L)'
;MDAVEIGNNAAGRCAGYAIDLAHNPRNANFVEDEKGNIEERDINLEGIAYLRDAVERHGIKCDWNPEGKTHSAVTARGEACLKTFALALDRIGAEYQWYDAHQMREMVGSSYYTKGLHTPGTVLLQPAALLRGIAANLGDNAKVYEKTPILEVVYGSPRHVLRTANGEIHAKNIILANNGFISEFGFYEKSAIPVYTYASMTRPLTAAEVARVGGRNTFGLIPAESFGTTVRRTVDNRLFIRNIYDYADGFHTTATQIARAKRSHQKSFDRRFPEISSIGFEYTWGGALSLAQNGGVVFGQLSDRVFGAGFCNGTGVSRGAIYGKAVAELACGQDSKSIRILKNKARPGPAYPKFITSLGVRYSTRYRLWRAGREV
;
A
#
# COMPACT_ATOMS: atom_id res chain seq x y z
N MET A 1 3.70 -11.43 -17.58
CA MET A 1 3.83 -10.24 -18.45
C MET A 1 3.67 -9.01 -17.59
N ASP A 2 4.56 -8.05 -17.68
CA ASP A 2 4.45 -6.73 -17.07
C ASP A 2 4.83 -5.67 -18.12
N ALA A 3 4.11 -4.55 -18.14
CA ALA A 3 4.36 -3.45 -19.07
C ALA A 3 5.66 -2.68 -18.73
N VAL A 4 6.14 -2.81 -17.49
CA VAL A 4 7.36 -2.17 -17.00
C VAL A 4 8.30 -3.21 -16.36
N GLU A 5 9.41 -2.76 -15.82
CA GLU A 5 10.30 -3.62 -15.01
C GLU A 5 9.67 -3.94 -13.65
N ILE A 6 9.95 -5.13 -13.13
CA ILE A 6 9.49 -5.57 -11.81
C ILE A 6 9.97 -4.59 -10.73
N GLY A 7 9.03 -4.15 -9.89
CA GLY A 7 9.28 -3.17 -8.85
C GLY A 7 9.23 -1.72 -9.30
N ASN A 8 9.04 -1.44 -10.57
CA ASN A 8 8.96 -0.06 -11.10
C ASN A 8 7.55 0.53 -11.13
N ASN A 9 6.52 -0.22 -10.75
CA ASN A 9 5.16 0.28 -10.64
C ASN A 9 4.69 0.35 -9.18
N ALA A 10 3.41 0.58 -8.94
CA ALA A 10 2.78 0.85 -7.64
C ALA A 10 3.25 -0.09 -6.51
N ALA A 11 3.37 -1.39 -6.79
CA ALA A 11 3.78 -2.38 -5.80
C ALA A 11 5.20 -2.16 -5.25
N GLY A 12 6.17 -1.76 -6.09
CA GLY A 12 7.54 -1.45 -5.66
C GLY A 12 7.74 -0.01 -5.18
N ARG A 13 6.77 0.88 -5.41
CA ARG A 13 6.82 2.30 -5.01
C ARG A 13 6.07 2.61 -3.73
N CYS A 14 5.47 1.61 -3.09
CA CYS A 14 4.73 1.79 -1.85
C CYS A 14 5.67 2.06 -0.66
N ALA A 15 5.10 2.39 0.49
CA ALA A 15 5.87 2.71 1.70
C ALA A 15 6.52 1.50 2.39
N GLY A 16 6.28 0.28 1.90
CA GLY A 16 6.91 -0.94 2.41
C GLY A 16 6.35 -1.42 3.75
N TYR A 17 5.04 -1.34 3.93
CA TYR A 17 4.32 -1.91 5.06
C TYR A 17 3.51 -3.12 4.59
N ALA A 18 3.84 -4.31 5.07
CA ALA A 18 2.96 -5.46 5.00
C ALA A 18 2.02 -5.41 6.23
N ILE A 19 0.85 -4.80 6.03
CA ILE A 19 -0.09 -4.48 7.10
C ILE A 19 -0.91 -5.71 7.45
N ASP A 20 -1.01 -6.00 8.75
CA ASP A 20 -1.77 -7.09 9.34
C ASP A 20 -3.25 -6.75 9.57
N LEU A 21 -3.50 -5.57 10.12
CA LEU A 21 -4.83 -5.13 10.56
C LEU A 21 -5.54 -4.32 9.49
N ALA A 22 -6.86 -4.31 9.52
CA ALA A 22 -7.64 -3.35 8.75
C ALA A 22 -7.21 -1.91 9.10
N HIS A 23 -7.12 -1.06 8.10
CA HIS A 23 -6.51 0.26 8.23
C HIS A 23 -7.50 1.38 7.93
N ASN A 24 -8.48 1.55 8.82
CA ASN A 24 -9.40 2.69 8.71
C ASN A 24 -9.90 3.20 10.08
N PRO A 25 -9.02 3.83 10.90
CA PRO A 25 -9.32 4.21 12.27
C PRO A 25 -10.43 5.27 12.43
N ARG A 26 -11.07 5.69 11.34
CA ARG A 26 -12.06 6.77 11.35
C ARG A 26 -13.46 6.38 10.97
N ASN A 27 -13.64 5.20 10.41
CA ASN A 27 -14.95 4.77 10.02
C ASN A 27 -15.67 4.24 11.27
N ALA A 28 -16.78 4.85 11.68
CA ALA A 28 -17.60 4.32 12.74
C ALA A 28 -18.01 2.86 12.46
N ASN A 29 -18.33 2.55 11.20
CA ASN A 29 -18.60 1.20 10.76
C ASN A 29 -17.39 0.25 10.94
N PHE A 30 -16.15 0.78 10.96
CA PHE A 30 -14.96 -0.01 11.24
C PHE A 30 -14.97 -0.56 12.67
N VAL A 31 -15.40 0.22 13.64
CA VAL A 31 -15.49 -0.23 15.05
C VAL A 31 -16.62 -1.26 15.21
N GLU A 32 -17.67 -1.17 14.41
CA GLU A 32 -18.86 -2.05 14.49
C GLU A 32 -18.71 -3.34 13.68
N ASP A 33 -17.85 -3.37 12.66
CA ASP A 33 -17.62 -4.52 11.79
C ASP A 33 -16.55 -5.47 12.35
N GLU A 34 -16.81 -6.05 13.52
CA GLU A 34 -15.90 -6.99 14.18
C GLU A 34 -15.56 -8.18 13.27
N LYS A 35 -16.58 -8.82 12.68
CA LYS A 35 -16.38 -9.97 11.79
C LYS A 35 -15.52 -9.61 10.57
N GLY A 36 -15.82 -8.51 9.91
CA GLY A 36 -15.06 -8.06 8.75
C GLY A 36 -13.61 -7.71 9.09
N ASN A 37 -13.37 -7.13 10.27
CA ASN A 37 -12.03 -6.81 10.76
C ASN A 37 -11.22 -8.07 11.11
N ILE A 38 -11.84 -9.10 11.69
CA ILE A 38 -11.21 -10.41 11.95
C ILE A 38 -10.86 -11.10 10.63
N GLU A 39 -11.79 -11.19 9.68
CA GLU A 39 -11.54 -11.76 8.37
C GLU A 39 -10.42 -11.04 7.63
N GLU A 40 -10.38 -9.71 7.71
CA GLU A 40 -9.34 -8.90 7.10
C GLU A 40 -7.97 -9.16 7.74
N ARG A 41 -7.89 -9.21 9.08
CA ARG A 41 -6.68 -9.56 9.81
C ARG A 41 -6.18 -10.94 9.42
N ASP A 42 -7.06 -11.94 9.40
CA ASP A 42 -6.71 -13.32 9.08
C ASP A 42 -6.09 -13.43 7.67
N ILE A 43 -6.72 -12.79 6.67
CA ILE A 43 -6.21 -12.75 5.29
C ILE A 43 -4.86 -12.03 5.22
N ASN A 44 -4.71 -10.89 5.89
CA ASN A 44 -3.49 -10.13 5.85
C ASN A 44 -2.33 -10.89 6.52
N LEU A 45 -2.59 -11.56 7.66
CA LEU A 45 -1.61 -12.40 8.35
C LEU A 45 -1.19 -13.61 7.50
N GLU A 46 -2.14 -14.25 6.80
CA GLU A 46 -1.81 -15.32 5.84
C GLU A 46 -0.92 -14.79 4.71
N GLY A 47 -1.22 -13.59 4.19
CA GLY A 47 -0.38 -12.94 3.18
C GLY A 47 1.04 -12.61 3.69
N ILE A 48 1.17 -12.13 4.92
CA ILE A 48 2.46 -11.87 5.57
C ILE A 48 3.23 -13.19 5.79
N ALA A 49 2.57 -14.24 6.25
CA ALA A 49 3.18 -15.56 6.44
C ALA A 49 3.69 -16.14 5.12
N TYR A 50 2.90 -16.01 4.05
CA TYR A 50 3.29 -16.46 2.71
C TYR A 50 4.52 -15.70 2.17
N LEU A 51 4.59 -14.38 2.39
CA LEU A 51 5.75 -13.57 2.01
C LEU A 51 6.98 -13.92 2.84
N ARG A 52 6.82 -14.12 4.16
CA ARG A 52 7.91 -14.52 5.05
C ARG A 52 8.53 -15.84 4.61
N ASP A 53 7.69 -16.85 4.34
CA ASP A 53 8.14 -18.14 3.85
C ASP A 53 8.96 -18.02 2.55
N ALA A 54 8.52 -17.18 1.60
CA ALA A 54 9.27 -16.90 0.39
C ALA A 54 10.59 -16.19 0.67
N VAL A 55 10.61 -15.21 1.56
CA VAL A 55 11.83 -14.47 1.95
C VAL A 55 12.85 -15.37 2.62
N GLU A 56 12.41 -16.20 3.55
CA GLU A 56 13.27 -17.13 4.28
C GLU A 56 13.80 -18.24 3.37
N ARG A 57 12.92 -18.89 2.59
CA ARG A 57 13.26 -20.01 1.69
C ARG A 57 14.28 -19.60 0.63
N HIS A 58 14.16 -18.40 0.08
CA HIS A 58 15.01 -17.92 -1.01
C HIS A 58 16.08 -16.93 -0.58
N GLY A 59 16.18 -16.62 0.71
CA GLY A 59 17.18 -15.68 1.23
C GLY A 59 17.05 -14.27 0.66
N ILE A 60 15.83 -13.80 0.39
CA ILE A 60 15.58 -12.51 -0.27
C ILE A 60 15.98 -11.36 0.64
N LYS A 61 16.90 -10.52 0.17
CA LYS A 61 17.38 -9.34 0.90
C LYS A 61 16.46 -8.15 0.66
N CYS A 62 15.40 -8.04 1.46
CA CYS A 62 14.38 -6.99 1.35
C CYS A 62 14.15 -6.21 2.66
N ASP A 63 15.12 -6.20 3.56
CA ASP A 63 15.03 -5.52 4.85
C ASP A 63 13.78 -5.94 5.65
N TRP A 64 13.51 -7.24 5.70
CA TRP A 64 12.37 -7.80 6.39
C TRP A 64 12.46 -7.52 7.90
N ASN A 65 11.57 -6.64 8.40
CA ASN A 65 11.59 -6.19 9.78
C ASN A 65 10.20 -6.32 10.42
N PRO A 66 9.98 -7.31 11.33
CA PRO A 66 8.69 -7.58 11.96
C PRO A 66 8.44 -6.76 13.25
N GLU A 67 8.97 -5.56 13.35
CA GLU A 67 8.81 -4.71 14.55
C GLU A 67 7.43 -4.06 14.70
N GLY A 68 6.51 -4.32 13.79
CA GLY A 68 5.19 -3.70 13.81
C GLY A 68 5.17 -2.29 13.23
N LYS A 69 4.08 -1.56 13.53
CA LYS A 69 3.88 -0.17 13.14
C LYS A 69 3.28 0.64 14.28
N THR A 70 3.50 1.94 14.28
CA THR A 70 2.89 2.84 15.25
C THR A 70 1.98 3.84 14.53
N HIS A 71 0.70 3.89 14.91
CA HIS A 71 -0.15 5.00 14.54
C HIS A 71 0.20 6.19 15.43
N SER A 72 0.52 7.33 14.81
CA SER A 72 1.02 8.50 15.53
C SER A 72 0.04 9.67 15.43
N ALA A 73 -0.09 10.41 16.52
CA ALA A 73 -0.87 11.63 16.60
C ALA A 73 0.00 12.83 16.98
N VAL A 74 -0.38 14.00 16.46
CA VAL A 74 0.24 15.31 16.73
C VAL A 74 -0.78 16.28 17.32
N THR A 75 -2.06 15.99 17.16
CA THR A 75 -3.17 16.84 17.56
C THR A 75 -4.15 16.07 18.44
N ALA A 76 -4.93 16.78 19.25
CA ALA A 76 -6.01 16.19 20.08
C ALA A 76 -6.99 15.37 19.23
N ARG A 77 -7.21 15.78 17.98
CA ARG A 77 -8.04 15.06 17.03
C ARG A 77 -7.38 13.76 16.55
N GLY A 78 -6.08 13.77 16.27
CA GLY A 78 -5.33 12.55 15.98
C GLY A 78 -5.41 11.58 17.16
N GLU A 79 -5.28 12.08 18.39
CA GLU A 79 -5.43 11.26 19.60
C GLU A 79 -6.84 10.65 19.73
N ALA A 80 -7.88 11.40 19.39
CA ALA A 80 -9.25 10.87 19.37
C ALA A 80 -9.40 9.74 18.32
N CYS A 81 -8.76 9.87 17.15
CA CYS A 81 -8.72 8.79 16.17
C CYS A 81 -8.01 7.53 16.70
N LEU A 82 -6.89 7.70 17.44
CA LEU A 82 -6.21 6.57 18.08
C LEU A 82 -7.10 5.87 19.12
N LYS A 83 -7.86 6.61 19.92
CA LYS A 83 -8.81 6.03 20.87
C LYS A 83 -9.89 5.21 20.16
N THR A 84 -10.45 5.73 19.07
CA THR A 84 -11.43 5.00 18.25
C THR A 84 -10.81 3.72 17.67
N PHE A 85 -9.56 3.79 17.23
CA PHE A 85 -8.86 2.61 16.72
C PHE A 85 -8.61 1.57 17.81
N ALA A 86 -8.20 1.98 19.01
CA ALA A 86 -8.03 1.09 20.16
C ALA A 86 -9.33 0.32 20.48
N LEU A 87 -10.47 0.99 20.48
CA LEU A 87 -11.78 0.33 20.69
C LEU A 87 -12.06 -0.77 19.66
N ALA A 88 -11.66 -0.56 18.40
CA ALA A 88 -11.81 -1.60 17.37
C ALA A 88 -10.83 -2.76 17.59
N LEU A 89 -9.62 -2.48 18.05
CA LEU A 89 -8.62 -3.50 18.40
C LEU A 89 -9.07 -4.34 19.59
N ASP A 90 -9.61 -3.72 20.63
CA ASP A 90 -10.18 -4.41 21.80
C ASP A 90 -11.27 -5.42 21.38
N ARG A 91 -12.16 -5.03 20.48
CA ARG A 91 -13.26 -5.90 20.01
C ARG A 91 -12.76 -7.16 19.30
N ILE A 92 -11.66 -7.05 18.56
CA ILE A 92 -11.09 -8.21 17.83
C ILE A 92 -9.97 -8.91 18.59
N GLY A 93 -9.71 -8.53 19.85
CA GLY A 93 -8.65 -9.08 20.70
C GLY A 93 -7.26 -8.90 20.09
N ALA A 94 -6.99 -7.77 19.42
CA ALA A 94 -5.69 -7.48 18.85
C ALA A 94 -4.79 -6.77 19.85
N GLU A 95 -3.52 -7.20 19.91
CA GLU A 95 -2.53 -6.59 20.79
C GLU A 95 -2.14 -5.19 20.33
N TYR A 96 -1.99 -4.26 21.28
CA TYR A 96 -1.45 -2.93 21.04
C TYR A 96 -0.82 -2.34 22.30
N GLN A 97 0.03 -1.34 22.11
CA GLN A 97 0.68 -0.60 23.18
C GLN A 97 0.54 0.90 22.93
N TRP A 98 0.13 1.64 23.96
CA TRP A 98 0.16 3.08 23.96
C TRP A 98 1.57 3.62 24.21
N TYR A 99 1.95 4.65 23.46
CA TYR A 99 3.15 5.46 23.70
C TYR A 99 2.72 6.89 24.00
N ASP A 100 3.26 7.45 25.10
CA ASP A 100 3.17 8.87 25.40
C ASP A 100 4.17 9.70 24.57
N ALA A 101 4.20 11.02 24.78
CA ALA A 101 5.10 11.91 24.04
C ALA A 101 6.59 11.61 24.30
N HIS A 102 6.95 11.18 25.53
CA HIS A 102 8.31 10.82 25.87
C HIS A 102 8.74 9.55 25.14
N GLN A 103 7.94 8.50 25.21
CA GLN A 103 8.17 7.24 24.51
C GLN A 103 8.21 7.41 22.99
N MET A 104 7.35 8.28 22.43
CA MET A 104 7.38 8.63 21.00
C MET A 104 8.71 9.32 20.64
N ARG A 105 9.20 10.22 21.48
CA ARG A 105 10.52 10.87 21.29
C ARG A 105 11.65 9.86 21.33
N GLU A 106 11.65 8.95 22.27
CA GLU A 106 12.67 7.87 22.36
C GLU A 106 12.64 6.97 21.12
N MET A 107 11.45 6.68 20.57
CA MET A 107 11.32 5.84 19.38
C MET A 107 11.75 6.57 18.11
N VAL A 108 11.29 7.81 17.90
CA VAL A 108 11.41 8.53 16.63
C VAL A 108 12.63 9.46 16.58
N GLY A 109 13.10 9.91 17.73
CA GLY A 109 14.08 11.01 17.81
C GLY A 109 13.48 12.39 17.58
N SER A 110 12.17 12.55 17.78
CA SER A 110 11.43 13.78 17.49
C SER A 110 10.41 14.08 18.57
N SER A 111 10.36 15.31 19.04
CA SER A 111 9.36 15.81 19.99
C SER A 111 8.04 16.24 19.33
N TYR A 112 7.89 16.00 18.03
CA TYR A 112 6.73 16.45 17.26
C TYR A 112 5.44 15.71 17.62
N TYR A 113 5.54 14.46 18.03
CA TYR A 113 4.40 13.56 18.29
C TYR A 113 3.96 13.62 19.74
N THR A 114 2.65 13.69 19.96
CA THR A 114 2.06 13.74 21.31
C THR A 114 1.66 12.36 21.81
N LYS A 115 1.32 11.44 20.91
CA LYS A 115 0.86 10.09 21.26
C LYS A 115 1.07 9.09 20.13
N GLY A 116 1.26 7.82 20.51
CA GLY A 116 1.34 6.70 19.58
C GLY A 116 0.53 5.51 20.07
N LEU A 117 0.06 4.71 19.12
CA LEU A 117 -0.54 3.40 19.35
C LEU A 117 0.17 2.39 18.46
N HIS A 118 0.97 1.54 19.09
CA HIS A 118 1.77 0.52 18.42
C HIS A 118 1.02 -0.78 18.29
N THR A 119 1.13 -1.45 17.12
CA THR A 119 0.60 -2.80 16.86
C THR A 119 1.70 -3.68 16.26
N PRO A 120 1.93 -4.93 16.77
CA PRO A 120 3.13 -5.71 16.46
C PRO A 120 3.08 -6.50 15.16
N GLY A 121 1.91 -6.72 14.57
CA GLY A 121 1.74 -7.69 13.46
C GLY A 121 2.22 -7.23 12.08
N THR A 122 2.49 -5.94 11.89
CA THR A 122 2.95 -5.38 10.61
C THR A 122 4.45 -5.64 10.39
N VAL A 123 4.83 -5.92 9.16
CA VAL A 123 6.25 -6.02 8.75
C VAL A 123 6.64 -4.83 7.90
N LEU A 124 7.77 -4.22 8.21
CA LEU A 124 8.43 -3.20 7.39
C LEU A 124 9.42 -3.87 6.45
N LEU A 125 9.48 -3.42 5.20
CA LEU A 125 10.35 -4.02 4.20
C LEU A 125 10.67 -3.05 3.05
N GLN A 126 11.63 -3.42 2.20
CA GLN A 126 11.91 -2.73 0.94
C GLN A 126 11.11 -3.40 -0.20
N PRO A 127 10.03 -2.75 -0.67
CA PRO A 127 9.05 -3.42 -1.54
C PRO A 127 9.60 -3.79 -2.92
N ALA A 128 10.44 -2.95 -3.53
CA ALA A 128 11.02 -3.26 -4.83
C ALA A 128 12.04 -4.42 -4.74
N ALA A 129 12.81 -4.50 -3.65
CA ALA A 129 13.73 -5.60 -3.41
C ALA A 129 12.99 -6.92 -3.19
N LEU A 130 11.87 -6.89 -2.43
CA LEU A 130 11.01 -8.06 -2.27
C LEU A 130 10.51 -8.58 -3.61
N LEU A 131 9.94 -7.72 -4.46
CA LEU A 131 9.37 -8.12 -5.75
C LEU A 131 10.43 -8.68 -6.69
N ARG A 132 11.59 -8.02 -6.79
CA ARG A 132 12.71 -8.51 -7.62
C ARG A 132 13.27 -9.82 -7.09
N GLY A 133 13.39 -9.96 -5.76
CA GLY A 133 13.83 -11.18 -5.13
C GLY A 133 12.87 -12.35 -5.38
N ILE A 134 11.57 -12.13 -5.30
CA ILE A 134 10.58 -13.16 -5.66
C ILE A 134 10.71 -13.53 -7.14
N ALA A 135 10.78 -12.55 -8.03
CA ALA A 135 10.87 -12.80 -9.47
C ALA A 135 12.16 -13.55 -9.86
N ALA A 136 13.28 -13.25 -9.21
CA ALA A 136 14.56 -13.91 -9.45
C ALA A 136 14.60 -15.38 -8.95
N ASN A 137 13.65 -15.77 -8.10
CA ASN A 137 13.57 -17.11 -7.52
C ASN A 137 12.32 -17.90 -7.97
N LEU A 138 11.72 -17.50 -9.09
CA LEU A 138 10.65 -18.31 -9.69
C LEU A 138 11.24 -19.61 -10.27
N GLY A 139 10.46 -20.70 -10.16
CA GLY A 139 10.88 -21.98 -10.76
C GLY A 139 10.92 -21.94 -12.29
N ASP A 140 11.60 -22.89 -12.90
CA ASP A 140 11.82 -22.99 -14.37
C ASP A 140 10.52 -23.06 -15.18
N ASN A 141 9.43 -23.45 -14.56
CA ASN A 141 8.09 -23.50 -15.15
C ASN A 141 7.40 -22.13 -15.23
N ALA A 142 7.97 -21.07 -14.64
CA ALA A 142 7.46 -19.72 -14.67
C ALA A 142 8.40 -18.77 -15.42
N LYS A 143 7.85 -18.04 -16.40
CA LYS A 143 8.62 -17.06 -17.17
C LYS A 143 8.05 -15.67 -16.97
N VAL A 144 8.92 -14.71 -16.69
CA VAL A 144 8.56 -13.30 -16.57
C VAL A 144 9.00 -12.55 -17.82
N TYR A 145 8.09 -11.81 -18.41
CA TYR A 145 8.37 -10.91 -19.53
C TYR A 145 8.11 -9.49 -19.05
N GLU A 146 9.19 -8.75 -18.83
CA GLU A 146 9.17 -7.33 -18.48
C GLU A 146 9.12 -6.46 -19.75
N LYS A 147 8.73 -5.18 -19.59
CA LYS A 147 8.63 -4.20 -20.71
C LYS A 147 7.82 -4.76 -21.88
N THR A 148 6.84 -5.59 -21.55
CA THR A 148 6.02 -6.30 -22.53
C THR A 148 4.55 -5.99 -22.28
N PRO A 149 4.09 -4.78 -22.65
CA PRO A 149 2.68 -4.41 -22.53
C PRO A 149 1.80 -5.28 -23.43
N ILE A 150 0.68 -5.72 -22.90
CA ILE A 150 -0.38 -6.31 -23.68
C ILE A 150 -1.13 -5.18 -24.37
N LEU A 151 -1.19 -5.20 -25.69
CA LEU A 151 -1.81 -4.17 -26.51
C LEU A 151 -3.27 -4.50 -26.82
N GLU A 152 -3.59 -5.79 -26.92
CA GLU A 152 -4.93 -6.28 -27.21
C GLU A 152 -5.12 -7.67 -26.58
N VAL A 153 -6.34 -7.96 -26.14
CA VAL A 153 -6.75 -9.30 -25.72
C VAL A 153 -7.98 -9.72 -26.52
N VAL A 154 -7.87 -10.86 -27.21
CA VAL A 154 -8.99 -11.53 -27.84
C VAL A 154 -9.41 -12.67 -26.93
N TYR A 155 -10.52 -12.49 -26.23
CA TYR A 155 -11.10 -13.53 -25.39
C TYR A 155 -11.78 -14.58 -26.26
N GLY A 156 -11.43 -15.86 -26.10
CA GLY A 156 -11.95 -16.92 -26.95
C GLY A 156 -11.72 -18.33 -26.40
N SER A 157 -12.28 -19.32 -27.12
CA SER A 157 -12.15 -20.74 -26.83
C SER A 157 -11.58 -21.44 -28.07
N PRO A 158 -10.67 -22.40 -27.94
CA PRO A 158 -10.14 -23.03 -26.72
C PRO A 158 -9.04 -22.23 -26.01
N ARG A 159 -8.58 -21.15 -26.60
CA ARG A 159 -7.53 -20.28 -26.05
C ARG A 159 -7.85 -18.82 -26.24
N HIS A 160 -7.39 -18.00 -25.30
CA HIS A 160 -7.32 -16.55 -25.42
C HIS A 160 -6.04 -16.17 -26.18
N VAL A 161 -6.07 -15.05 -26.92
CA VAL A 161 -4.90 -14.50 -27.61
C VAL A 161 -4.57 -13.14 -27.00
N LEU A 162 -3.33 -12.99 -26.52
CA LEU A 162 -2.81 -11.72 -26.01
C LEU A 162 -1.75 -11.22 -26.98
N ARG A 163 -1.95 -10.01 -27.50
CA ARG A 163 -1.05 -9.38 -28.47
C ARG A 163 -0.09 -8.41 -27.81
N THR A 164 1.16 -8.50 -28.22
CA THR A 164 2.24 -7.58 -27.82
C THR A 164 2.88 -6.98 -29.08
N ALA A 165 3.77 -6.00 -28.92
CA ALA A 165 4.53 -5.46 -30.02
C ALA A 165 5.42 -6.52 -30.72
N ASN A 166 5.79 -7.61 -30.03
CA ASN A 166 6.75 -8.59 -30.50
C ASN A 166 6.15 -9.96 -30.84
N GLY A 167 4.82 -10.11 -30.77
CA GLY A 167 4.14 -11.36 -31.07
C GLY A 167 2.90 -11.63 -30.24
N GLU A 168 2.39 -12.84 -30.32
CA GLU A 168 1.17 -13.28 -29.67
C GLU A 168 1.42 -14.39 -28.63
N ILE A 169 0.61 -14.41 -27.59
CA ILE A 169 0.57 -15.45 -26.58
C ILE A 169 -0.80 -16.11 -26.58
N HIS A 170 -0.82 -17.42 -26.72
CA HIS A 170 -2.02 -18.24 -26.69
C HIS A 170 -2.16 -18.91 -25.32
N ALA A 171 -3.06 -18.45 -24.48
CA ALA A 171 -3.27 -18.90 -23.11
C ALA A 171 -4.59 -19.63 -22.94
N LYS A 172 -4.59 -20.73 -22.15
CA LYS A 172 -5.84 -21.39 -21.73
C LYS A 172 -6.56 -20.57 -20.66
N ASN A 173 -5.81 -20.02 -19.72
CA ASN A 173 -6.31 -19.19 -18.63
C ASN A 173 -5.57 -17.85 -18.61
N ILE A 174 -6.27 -16.79 -18.25
CA ILE A 174 -5.69 -15.47 -17.96
C ILE A 174 -5.95 -15.12 -16.50
N ILE A 175 -4.93 -14.64 -15.80
CA ILE A 175 -5.05 -14.04 -14.48
C ILE A 175 -4.68 -12.57 -14.58
N LEU A 176 -5.63 -11.68 -14.35
CA LEU A 176 -5.43 -10.24 -14.30
C LEU A 176 -5.09 -9.83 -12.86
N ALA A 177 -3.80 -9.57 -12.60
CA ALA A 177 -3.30 -9.14 -11.29
C ALA A 177 -2.74 -7.71 -11.31
N ASN A 178 -3.19 -6.90 -12.27
CA ASN A 178 -2.71 -5.56 -12.55
C ASN A 178 -3.50 -4.46 -11.83
N ASN A 179 -4.14 -4.80 -10.69
CA ASN A 179 -4.85 -3.89 -9.78
C ASN A 179 -5.90 -3.05 -10.51
N GLY A 180 -5.81 -1.71 -10.47
CA GLY A 180 -6.76 -0.82 -11.14
C GLY A 180 -6.73 -0.86 -12.66
N PHE A 181 -5.64 -1.32 -13.25
CA PHE A 181 -5.53 -1.51 -14.70
C PHE A 181 -6.34 -2.69 -15.25
N ILE A 182 -7.02 -3.46 -14.39
CA ILE A 182 -8.03 -4.47 -14.80
C ILE A 182 -9.09 -3.82 -15.69
N SER A 183 -9.38 -2.55 -15.51
CA SER A 183 -10.33 -1.79 -16.33
C SER A 183 -9.93 -1.67 -17.79
N GLU A 184 -8.65 -1.71 -18.13
CA GLU A 184 -8.13 -1.67 -19.49
C GLU A 184 -8.31 -3.00 -20.24
N PHE A 185 -8.68 -4.05 -19.49
CA PHE A 185 -8.94 -5.39 -19.99
C PHE A 185 -10.45 -5.71 -20.12
N GLY A 186 -11.31 -4.68 -20.09
CA GLY A 186 -12.76 -4.81 -20.26
C GLY A 186 -13.54 -5.18 -19.00
N PHE A 187 -12.91 -5.13 -17.81
CA PHE A 187 -13.58 -5.47 -16.55
C PHE A 187 -13.53 -4.29 -15.59
N TYR A 188 -14.68 -3.93 -14.98
CA TYR A 188 -14.78 -2.84 -14.00
C TYR A 188 -14.33 -1.46 -14.52
N GLU A 189 -14.54 -1.18 -15.80
CA GLU A 189 -14.08 0.03 -16.53
C GLU A 189 -14.45 1.35 -15.83
N LYS A 190 -15.57 1.38 -15.13
CA LYS A 190 -16.08 2.58 -14.46
C LYS A 190 -15.94 2.52 -12.93
N SER A 191 -15.14 1.61 -12.39
CA SER A 191 -15.11 1.38 -10.94
C SER A 191 -13.86 1.96 -10.26
N ALA A 192 -12.79 2.20 -11.01
CA ALA A 192 -11.54 2.71 -10.47
C ALA A 192 -11.59 4.21 -10.20
N ILE A 193 -11.23 4.61 -8.99
CA ILE A 193 -10.90 5.99 -8.65
C ILE A 193 -9.37 6.07 -8.61
N PRO A 194 -8.73 6.63 -9.67
CA PRO A 194 -7.29 6.72 -9.76
C PRO A 194 -6.77 7.85 -8.88
N VAL A 195 -5.90 7.51 -7.93
CA VAL A 195 -5.27 8.45 -7.02
C VAL A 195 -3.76 8.24 -7.04
N TYR A 196 -3.01 9.32 -7.03
CA TYR A 196 -1.57 9.30 -6.77
C TYR A 196 -1.27 9.76 -5.36
N THR A 197 -0.31 9.11 -4.71
CA THR A 197 0.33 9.59 -3.49
C THR A 197 1.82 9.70 -3.72
N TYR A 198 2.48 10.57 -2.95
CA TYR A 198 3.88 10.90 -3.17
C TYR A 198 4.71 10.61 -1.94
N ALA A 199 5.94 10.21 -2.18
CA ALA A 199 6.93 9.96 -1.15
C ALA A 199 8.26 10.63 -1.49
N SER A 200 9.02 10.96 -0.46
CA SER A 200 10.41 11.40 -0.56
C SER A 200 11.26 10.63 0.43
N MET A 201 12.53 10.47 0.11
CA MET A 201 13.51 9.78 0.94
C MET A 201 14.81 10.55 0.95
N THR A 202 15.42 10.71 2.14
CA THR A 202 16.73 11.32 2.28
C THR A 202 17.82 10.41 1.72
N ARG A 203 19.04 10.90 1.56
CA ARG A 203 20.21 10.04 1.56
C ARG A 203 20.35 9.32 2.92
N PRO A 204 21.20 8.30 3.03
CA PRO A 204 21.56 7.77 4.35
C PRO A 204 22.08 8.90 5.25
N LEU A 205 21.62 8.93 6.50
CA LEU A 205 22.13 9.84 7.50
C LEU A 205 23.55 9.46 7.88
N THR A 206 24.42 10.45 8.06
CA THR A 206 25.74 10.25 8.62
C THR A 206 25.66 9.86 10.10
N ALA A 207 26.72 9.26 10.66
CA ALA A 207 26.76 8.92 12.09
C ALA A 207 26.49 10.12 12.99
N ALA A 208 26.99 11.31 12.66
CA ALA A 208 26.73 12.55 13.39
C ALA A 208 25.25 12.99 13.31
N GLU A 209 24.61 12.82 12.17
CA GLU A 209 23.18 13.12 11.99
C GLU A 209 22.30 12.09 12.74
N VAL A 210 22.67 10.81 12.70
CA VAL A 210 22.03 9.76 13.47
C VAL A 210 22.10 10.06 14.97
N ALA A 211 23.28 10.43 15.48
CA ALA A 211 23.48 10.79 16.89
C ALA A 211 22.66 12.02 17.27
N ARG A 212 22.53 13.01 16.37
CA ARG A 212 21.77 14.25 16.60
C ARG A 212 20.26 14.01 16.65
N VAL A 213 19.72 13.19 15.75
CA VAL A 213 18.30 12.82 15.73
C VAL A 213 17.97 11.88 16.88
N GLY A 214 18.83 10.90 17.17
CA GLY A 214 18.55 9.83 18.11
C GLY A 214 17.47 8.87 17.58
N GLY A 215 16.65 8.35 18.48
CA GLY A 215 15.59 7.41 18.17
C GLY A 215 16.09 5.98 17.90
N ARG A 216 15.15 5.09 17.57
CA ARG A 216 15.46 3.69 17.19
C ARG A 216 16.07 3.65 15.80
N ASN A 217 16.86 2.62 15.53
CA ASN A 217 17.49 2.41 14.21
C ASN A 217 16.48 2.21 13.09
N THR A 218 15.31 1.65 13.40
CA THR A 218 14.21 1.47 12.48
C THR A 218 12.89 1.79 13.18
N PHE A 219 11.95 2.35 12.44
CA PHE A 219 10.56 2.52 12.87
C PHE A 219 9.65 2.81 11.68
N GLY A 220 8.36 2.54 11.84
CA GLY A 220 7.33 2.91 10.88
C GLY A 220 6.15 3.59 11.55
N LEU A 221 5.88 4.84 11.16
CA LEU A 221 4.75 5.63 11.61
C LEU A 221 3.70 5.76 10.53
N ILE A 222 2.45 5.49 10.88
CA ILE A 222 1.28 5.78 10.07
C ILE A 222 0.49 6.86 10.81
N PRO A 223 0.07 7.94 10.16
CA PRO A 223 -0.66 8.99 10.85
C PRO A 223 -2.04 8.51 11.31
N ALA A 224 -2.46 8.92 12.49
CA ALA A 224 -3.82 8.70 12.98
C ALA A 224 -4.88 9.36 12.07
N GLU A 225 -4.53 10.50 11.49
CA GLU A 225 -5.30 11.19 10.48
C GLU A 225 -4.94 10.70 9.07
N SER A 226 -5.91 10.17 8.27
CA SER A 226 -5.66 9.49 6.99
C SER A 226 -4.92 10.34 5.94
N PHE A 227 -4.94 11.67 6.07
CA PHE A 227 -4.20 12.60 5.22
C PHE A 227 -2.95 13.17 5.89
N GLY A 228 -2.59 12.68 7.07
CA GLY A 228 -1.36 13.01 7.74
C GLY A 228 -0.13 12.37 7.07
N THR A 229 1.02 12.61 7.67
CA THR A 229 2.31 12.18 7.15
C THR A 229 2.73 10.81 7.69
N THR A 230 2.94 9.86 6.78
CA THR A 230 3.66 8.61 7.06
C THR A 230 5.15 8.90 7.14
N VAL A 231 5.81 8.41 8.18
CA VAL A 231 7.26 8.54 8.37
C VAL A 231 7.86 7.16 8.64
N ARG A 232 9.03 6.90 8.09
CA ARG A 232 9.75 5.66 8.32
C ARG A 232 11.25 5.92 8.40
N ARG A 233 11.96 5.23 9.27
CA ARG A 233 13.41 5.09 9.24
C ARG A 233 13.76 3.71 8.74
N THR A 234 14.59 3.65 7.71
CA THR A 234 15.05 2.40 7.08
C THR A 234 16.30 1.85 7.76
N VAL A 235 16.62 0.60 7.52
CA VAL A 235 17.81 -0.07 8.11
C VAL A 235 19.14 0.59 7.71
N ASP A 236 19.18 1.24 6.54
CA ASP A 236 20.32 2.03 6.04
C ASP A 236 20.25 3.51 6.49
N ASN A 237 19.50 3.80 7.55
CA ASN A 237 19.37 5.12 8.16
C ASN A 237 18.84 6.22 7.22
N ARG A 238 17.96 5.93 6.29
CA ARG A 238 17.23 6.93 5.53
C ARG A 238 15.93 7.29 6.23
N LEU A 239 15.49 8.54 6.10
CA LEU A 239 14.17 8.99 6.52
C LEU A 239 13.27 9.10 5.30
N PHE A 240 12.13 8.41 5.37
CA PHE A 240 11.08 8.38 4.38
C PHE A 240 9.90 9.22 4.86
N ILE A 241 9.37 10.06 3.98
CA ILE A 241 8.19 10.90 4.21
C ILE A 241 7.20 10.65 3.08
N ARG A 242 5.93 10.40 3.42
CA ARG A 242 4.85 10.26 2.45
C ARG A 242 3.64 11.05 2.91
N ASN A 243 3.17 11.95 2.08
CA ASN A 243 1.89 12.63 2.19
C ASN A 243 1.43 13.10 0.80
N ILE A 244 0.42 13.96 0.73
CA ILE A 244 -0.18 14.49 -0.49
C ILE A 244 -0.81 13.40 -1.36
N TYR A 245 -2.02 13.70 -1.79
CA TYR A 245 -2.82 12.87 -2.68
C TYR A 245 -3.36 13.72 -3.83
N ASP A 246 -3.32 13.20 -5.04
CA ASP A 246 -3.90 13.80 -6.22
C ASP A 246 -4.83 12.83 -6.93
N TYR A 247 -5.90 13.37 -7.50
CA TYR A 247 -6.61 12.65 -8.55
C TYR A 247 -5.68 12.54 -9.77
N ALA A 248 -5.56 11.36 -10.34
CA ALA A 248 -4.62 11.06 -11.40
C ALA A 248 -5.30 10.30 -12.53
N ASP A 249 -5.96 11.04 -13.43
CA ASP A 249 -6.59 10.41 -14.60
C ASP A 249 -5.57 9.57 -15.37
N GLY A 250 -5.97 8.35 -15.75
CA GLY A 250 -5.10 7.39 -16.41
C GLY A 250 -3.91 6.92 -15.58
N PHE A 251 -3.92 7.12 -14.26
CA PHE A 251 -2.80 6.75 -13.37
C PHE A 251 -1.46 7.42 -13.73
N HIS A 252 -1.50 8.68 -14.15
CA HIS A 252 -0.31 9.47 -14.47
C HIS A 252 -0.08 10.60 -13.47
N THR A 253 1.18 11.01 -13.33
CA THR A 253 1.60 12.18 -12.57
C THR A 253 2.56 13.03 -13.38
N THR A 254 2.60 14.33 -13.08
CA THR A 254 3.46 15.29 -13.77
C THR A 254 4.66 15.68 -12.92
N ALA A 255 5.73 16.18 -13.54
CA ALA A 255 6.90 16.70 -12.85
C ALA A 255 6.53 17.86 -11.89
N THR A 256 5.55 18.69 -12.25
CA THR A 256 5.03 19.77 -11.40
C THR A 256 4.37 19.25 -10.12
N GLN A 257 3.59 18.16 -10.22
CA GLN A 257 2.97 17.52 -9.07
C GLN A 257 4.03 16.92 -8.13
N ILE A 258 5.03 16.24 -8.69
CA ILE A 258 6.17 15.68 -7.92
C ILE A 258 6.93 16.80 -7.21
N ALA A 259 7.24 17.91 -7.90
CA ALA A 259 7.93 19.06 -7.31
C ALA A 259 7.12 19.73 -6.19
N ARG A 260 5.79 19.84 -6.35
CA ARG A 260 4.89 20.33 -5.31
C ARG A 260 4.90 19.41 -4.09
N ALA A 261 4.83 18.09 -4.31
CA ALA A 261 4.88 17.11 -3.24
C ALA A 261 6.22 17.17 -2.49
N LYS A 262 7.35 17.28 -3.19
CA LYS A 262 8.68 17.46 -2.58
C LYS A 262 8.72 18.67 -1.64
N ARG A 263 8.15 19.82 -2.04
CA ARG A 263 8.07 21.00 -1.16
C ARG A 263 7.20 20.77 0.08
N SER A 264 6.10 20.04 -0.06
CA SER A 264 5.26 19.68 1.10
C SER A 264 5.98 18.71 2.04
N HIS A 265 6.66 17.72 1.48
CA HIS A 265 7.47 16.78 2.24
C HIS A 265 8.60 17.49 3.01
N GLN A 266 9.27 18.46 2.39
CA GLN A 266 10.32 19.23 3.07
C GLN A 266 9.76 19.98 4.28
N LYS A 267 8.65 20.70 4.13
CA LYS A 267 7.99 21.39 5.25
C LYS A 267 7.59 20.42 6.37
N SER A 268 7.11 19.25 6.01
CA SER A 268 6.73 18.19 6.96
C SER A 268 7.95 17.61 7.66
N PHE A 269 9.05 17.43 6.95
CA PHE A 269 10.32 16.94 7.46
C PHE A 269 10.96 17.95 8.43
N ASP A 270 11.04 19.21 8.06
CA ASP A 270 11.64 20.28 8.87
C ASP A 270 10.95 20.44 10.23
N ARG A 271 9.63 20.27 10.25
CA ARG A 271 8.85 20.33 11.50
C ARG A 271 9.10 19.14 12.42
N ARG A 272 9.37 17.96 11.84
CA ARG A 272 9.56 16.71 12.58
C ARG A 272 11.00 16.49 13.02
N PHE A 273 11.93 16.97 12.22
CA PHE A 273 13.37 16.78 12.42
C PHE A 273 14.13 18.11 12.24
N PRO A 274 13.86 19.12 13.08
CA PRO A 274 14.48 20.45 12.94
C PRO A 274 16.01 20.41 13.05
N GLU A 275 16.56 19.44 13.80
CA GLU A 275 18.00 19.26 14.00
C GLU A 275 18.77 18.89 12.74
N ILE A 276 18.06 18.37 11.74
CA ILE A 276 18.59 17.92 10.43
C ILE A 276 17.81 18.49 9.25
N SER A 277 17.11 19.60 9.43
CA SER A 277 16.27 20.23 8.39
C SER A 277 17.04 20.64 7.13
N SER A 278 18.36 20.83 7.22
CA SER A 278 19.23 21.13 6.08
C SER A 278 19.43 19.93 5.12
N ILE A 279 19.05 18.73 5.54
CA ILE A 279 19.16 17.53 4.69
C ILE A 279 17.99 17.53 3.71
N GLY A 280 18.31 17.61 2.44
CA GLY A 280 17.34 17.49 1.37
C GLY A 280 16.96 16.02 1.07
N PHE A 281 15.96 15.84 0.21
CA PHE A 281 15.59 14.53 -0.31
C PHE A 281 16.42 14.17 -1.54
N GLU A 282 17.03 12.99 -1.49
CA GLU A 282 17.71 12.37 -2.63
C GLU A 282 16.70 11.90 -3.66
N TYR A 283 15.62 11.26 -3.21
CA TYR A 283 14.56 10.75 -4.07
C TYR A 283 13.22 11.38 -3.76
N THR A 284 12.42 11.61 -4.79
CA THR A 284 11.00 11.94 -4.69
C THR A 284 10.26 11.27 -5.84
N TRP A 285 9.20 10.53 -5.52
CA TRP A 285 8.43 9.77 -6.51
C TRP A 285 6.94 9.74 -6.17
N GLY A 286 6.15 9.28 -7.13
CA GLY A 286 4.73 9.02 -6.94
C GLY A 286 4.39 7.54 -7.16
N GLY A 287 3.33 7.10 -6.52
CA GLY A 287 2.76 5.76 -6.68
C GLY A 287 1.25 5.83 -6.90
N ALA A 288 0.78 5.04 -7.86
CA ALA A 288 -0.63 4.95 -8.18
C ALA A 288 -1.38 4.11 -7.15
N LEU A 289 -2.56 4.57 -6.76
CA LEU A 289 -3.53 3.83 -5.96
C LEU A 289 -4.80 3.67 -6.78
N SER A 290 -5.38 2.48 -6.79
CA SER A 290 -6.72 2.23 -7.28
C SER A 290 -7.66 2.04 -6.09
N LEU A 291 -8.63 2.93 -5.97
CA LEU A 291 -9.65 2.87 -4.93
C LEU A 291 -10.98 2.54 -5.57
N ALA A 292 -11.79 1.72 -4.89
CA ALA A 292 -13.20 1.55 -5.20
C ALA A 292 -14.03 2.46 -4.29
N GLN A 293 -15.09 3.06 -4.82
CA GLN A 293 -15.95 3.97 -4.05
C GLN A 293 -16.56 3.30 -2.81
N ASN A 294 -16.94 2.03 -2.96
CA ASN A 294 -17.52 1.21 -1.89
C ASN A 294 -16.48 0.36 -1.12
N GLY A 295 -15.17 0.58 -1.35
CA GLY A 295 -14.11 -0.26 -0.78
C GLY A 295 -14.06 -1.70 -1.34
N GLY A 296 -14.83 -1.99 -2.39
CA GLY A 296 -14.90 -3.31 -3.00
C GLY A 296 -13.57 -3.76 -3.61
N VAL A 297 -13.41 -5.07 -3.75
CA VAL A 297 -12.21 -5.70 -4.32
C VAL A 297 -12.56 -6.55 -5.52
N VAL A 298 -11.66 -6.64 -6.49
CA VAL A 298 -11.79 -7.60 -7.60
C VAL A 298 -11.17 -8.92 -7.13
N PHE A 299 -11.97 -9.96 -7.09
CA PHE A 299 -11.50 -11.31 -6.84
C PHE A 299 -12.44 -12.34 -7.47
N GLY A 300 -11.88 -13.30 -8.19
CA GLY A 300 -12.60 -14.45 -8.72
C GLY A 300 -12.54 -14.59 -10.23
N GLN A 301 -13.42 -15.42 -10.77
CA GLN A 301 -13.58 -15.57 -12.21
C GLN A 301 -14.38 -14.39 -12.78
N LEU A 302 -13.82 -13.74 -13.79
CA LEU A 302 -14.38 -12.55 -14.46
C LEU A 302 -15.17 -12.92 -15.71
N SER A 303 -14.67 -13.88 -16.46
CA SER A 303 -15.35 -14.50 -17.62
C SER A 303 -14.84 -15.94 -17.80
N ASP A 304 -15.21 -16.61 -18.90
CA ASP A 304 -14.73 -17.97 -19.16
C ASP A 304 -13.18 -18.00 -19.14
N ARG A 305 -12.62 -18.76 -18.19
CA ARG A 305 -11.17 -18.94 -17.96
C ARG A 305 -10.36 -17.64 -17.83
N VAL A 306 -11.00 -16.54 -17.45
CA VAL A 306 -10.37 -15.28 -17.08
C VAL A 306 -10.63 -15.03 -15.59
N PHE A 307 -9.57 -14.86 -14.83
CA PHE A 307 -9.60 -14.64 -13.40
C PHE A 307 -9.00 -13.27 -13.08
N GLY A 308 -9.38 -12.69 -11.95
CA GLY A 308 -8.86 -11.38 -11.56
C GLY A 308 -8.65 -11.24 -10.07
N ALA A 309 -7.61 -10.47 -9.71
CA ALA A 309 -7.32 -10.05 -8.35
C ALA A 309 -6.79 -8.61 -8.37
N GLY A 310 -7.48 -7.70 -7.67
CA GLY A 310 -7.08 -6.29 -7.68
C GLY A 310 -7.94 -5.40 -6.79
N PHE A 311 -7.78 -4.10 -6.93
CA PHE A 311 -8.43 -3.08 -6.09
C PHE A 311 -8.09 -3.27 -4.61
N CYS A 312 -6.79 -3.36 -4.30
CA CYS A 312 -6.30 -3.53 -2.93
C CYS A 312 -6.57 -2.33 -2.00
N ASN A 313 -7.15 -1.24 -2.52
CA ASN A 313 -7.55 -0.05 -1.77
C ASN A 313 -6.44 0.55 -0.88
N GLY A 314 -5.19 0.51 -1.38
CA GLY A 314 -4.03 1.10 -0.72
C GLY A 314 -3.27 0.20 0.26
N THR A 315 -3.74 -1.02 0.52
CA THR A 315 -3.08 -1.99 1.41
C THR A 315 -2.49 -3.14 0.58
N GLY A 316 -1.51 -2.82 -0.29
CA GLY A 316 -1.13 -3.69 -1.40
C GLY A 316 -0.13 -4.79 -1.08
N VAL A 317 0.69 -4.72 -0.02
CA VAL A 317 1.78 -5.70 0.19
C VAL A 317 1.22 -7.04 0.66
N SER A 318 0.59 -7.10 1.83
CA SER A 318 -0.02 -8.32 2.36
C SER A 318 -1.18 -8.81 1.49
N ARG A 319 -2.09 -7.91 1.11
CA ARG A 319 -3.22 -8.25 0.23
C ARG A 319 -2.78 -8.72 -1.15
N GLY A 320 -1.79 -8.08 -1.76
CA GLY A 320 -1.28 -8.50 -3.06
C GLY A 320 -0.76 -9.92 -3.05
N ALA A 321 -0.06 -10.32 -1.99
CA ALA A 321 0.44 -11.67 -1.82
C ALA A 321 -0.70 -12.71 -1.71
N ILE A 322 -1.64 -12.49 -0.79
CA ILE A 322 -2.71 -13.46 -0.56
C ILE A 322 -3.74 -13.48 -1.70
N TYR A 323 -4.04 -12.33 -2.32
CA TYR A 323 -4.93 -12.27 -3.47
C TYR A 323 -4.32 -12.99 -4.68
N GLY A 324 -3.01 -12.81 -4.91
CA GLY A 324 -2.27 -13.51 -5.96
C GLY A 324 -2.25 -15.02 -5.75
N LYS A 325 -1.95 -15.48 -4.52
CA LYS A 325 -2.00 -16.90 -4.14
C LYS A 325 -3.42 -17.47 -4.37
N ALA A 326 -4.43 -16.85 -3.78
CA ALA A 326 -5.79 -17.34 -3.83
C ALA A 326 -6.40 -17.35 -5.23
N VAL A 327 -6.09 -16.36 -6.10
CA VAL A 327 -6.59 -16.37 -7.48
C VAL A 327 -5.91 -17.42 -8.33
N ALA A 328 -4.63 -17.73 -8.07
CA ALA A 328 -3.92 -18.82 -8.73
C ALA A 328 -4.51 -20.19 -8.30
N GLU A 329 -4.74 -20.41 -7.01
CA GLU A 329 -5.42 -21.59 -6.48
C GLU A 329 -6.80 -21.78 -7.12
N LEU A 330 -7.59 -20.70 -7.20
CA LEU A 330 -8.91 -20.71 -7.82
C LEU A 330 -8.83 -21.07 -9.31
N ALA A 331 -7.88 -20.53 -10.05
CA ALA A 331 -7.67 -20.84 -11.47
C ALA A 331 -7.25 -22.31 -11.70
N CYS A 332 -6.65 -22.95 -10.68
CA CYS A 332 -6.35 -24.38 -10.65
C CYS A 332 -7.49 -25.27 -10.11
N GLY A 333 -8.67 -24.69 -9.86
CA GLY A 333 -9.83 -25.44 -9.34
C GLY A 333 -9.76 -25.79 -7.85
N GLN A 334 -8.86 -25.15 -7.10
CA GLN A 334 -8.75 -25.36 -5.66
C GLN A 334 -9.75 -24.48 -4.89
N ASP A 335 -10.05 -24.88 -3.66
CA ASP A 335 -10.83 -24.10 -2.70
C ASP A 335 -10.04 -23.98 -1.38
N SER A 336 -10.03 -22.78 -0.82
CA SER A 336 -9.36 -22.47 0.45
C SER A 336 -10.19 -21.48 1.28
N LYS A 337 -9.86 -21.36 2.59
CA LYS A 337 -10.48 -20.35 3.47
C LYS A 337 -10.39 -18.95 2.86
N SER A 338 -9.22 -18.59 2.34
CA SER A 338 -8.98 -17.28 1.75
C SER A 338 -9.80 -17.04 0.49
N ILE A 339 -9.97 -18.07 -0.37
CA ILE A 339 -10.85 -18.00 -1.55
C ILE A 339 -12.29 -17.70 -1.13
N ARG A 340 -12.80 -18.42 -0.12
CA ARG A 340 -14.18 -18.25 0.36
C ARG A 340 -14.41 -16.85 0.95
N ILE A 341 -13.48 -16.35 1.78
CA ILE A 341 -13.56 -15.00 2.34
C ILE A 341 -13.52 -13.96 1.22
N LEU A 342 -12.59 -14.07 0.27
CA LEU A 342 -12.41 -13.11 -0.81
C LEU A 342 -13.60 -13.09 -1.79
N LYS A 343 -14.23 -14.24 -2.06
CA LYS A 343 -15.44 -14.31 -2.87
C LYS A 343 -16.64 -13.60 -2.23
N ASN A 344 -16.70 -13.55 -0.91
CA ASN A 344 -17.76 -12.90 -0.15
C ASN A 344 -17.56 -11.38 0.02
N LYS A 345 -16.36 -10.84 -0.30
CA LYS A 345 -16.14 -9.39 -0.25
C LYS A 345 -16.93 -8.68 -1.34
N ALA A 346 -17.36 -7.45 -1.02
CA ALA A 346 -18.06 -6.59 -1.98
C ALA A 346 -17.21 -6.40 -3.24
N ARG A 347 -17.85 -6.48 -4.41
CA ARG A 347 -17.22 -6.12 -5.68
C ARG A 347 -17.16 -4.62 -5.86
N PRO A 348 -16.20 -4.08 -6.65
CA PRO A 348 -16.13 -2.66 -6.92
C PRO A 348 -17.42 -2.18 -7.62
N GLY A 349 -18.13 -1.25 -6.97
CA GLY A 349 -19.25 -0.57 -7.57
C GLY A 349 -18.80 0.48 -8.60
N PRO A 350 -19.70 0.95 -9.49
CA PRO A 350 -19.38 2.01 -10.44
C PRO A 350 -19.06 3.31 -9.70
N ALA A 351 -17.98 3.97 -10.10
CA ALA A 351 -17.67 5.33 -9.68
C ALA A 351 -18.62 6.32 -10.41
N TYR A 352 -18.74 7.52 -9.84
CA TYR A 352 -19.42 8.61 -10.56
C TYR A 352 -18.70 8.94 -11.87
N PRO A 353 -19.37 9.59 -12.84
CA PRO A 353 -18.72 10.04 -14.06
C PRO A 353 -17.40 10.77 -13.77
N LYS A 354 -16.39 10.58 -14.63
CA LYS A 354 -15.00 11.06 -14.42
C LYS A 354 -14.93 12.52 -13.95
N PHE A 355 -15.77 13.40 -14.54
CA PHE A 355 -15.83 14.82 -14.18
C PHE A 355 -16.22 15.00 -12.70
N ILE A 356 -17.30 14.35 -12.25
CA ILE A 356 -17.78 14.42 -10.86
C ILE A 356 -16.76 13.81 -9.91
N THR A 357 -16.22 12.64 -10.26
CA THR A 357 -15.17 11.97 -9.46
C THR A 357 -13.94 12.85 -9.31
N SER A 358 -13.47 13.47 -10.40
CA SER A 358 -12.30 14.36 -10.38
C SER A 358 -12.52 15.57 -9.45
N LEU A 359 -13.65 16.24 -9.58
CA LEU A 359 -13.99 17.38 -8.71
C LEU A 359 -14.14 16.93 -7.24
N GLY A 360 -14.86 15.85 -7.01
CA GLY A 360 -15.09 15.30 -5.67
C GLY A 360 -13.78 14.89 -4.99
N VAL A 361 -12.89 14.19 -5.68
CA VAL A 361 -11.58 13.81 -5.13
C VAL A 361 -10.71 15.04 -4.85
N ARG A 362 -10.64 15.99 -5.77
CA ARG A 362 -9.84 17.23 -5.58
C ARG A 362 -10.35 18.06 -4.39
N TYR A 363 -11.67 18.26 -4.29
CA TYR A 363 -12.27 18.99 -3.18
C TYR A 363 -12.05 18.24 -1.85
N SER A 364 -12.39 16.96 -1.82
CA SER A 364 -12.21 16.11 -0.62
C SER A 364 -10.75 16.08 -0.16
N THR A 365 -9.80 15.95 -1.09
CA THR A 365 -8.37 15.94 -0.78
C THR A 365 -7.93 17.28 -0.17
N ARG A 366 -8.31 18.41 -0.77
CA ARG A 366 -7.98 19.74 -0.23
C ARG A 366 -8.58 19.97 1.15
N TYR A 367 -9.85 19.65 1.32
CA TYR A 367 -10.55 19.78 2.59
C TYR A 367 -9.90 18.91 3.68
N ARG A 368 -9.58 17.64 3.36
CA ARG A 368 -8.98 16.72 4.31
C ARG A 368 -7.53 17.09 4.66
N LEU A 369 -6.73 17.57 3.71
CA LEU A 369 -5.40 18.11 3.98
C LEU A 369 -5.44 19.35 4.87
N TRP A 370 -6.34 20.30 4.59
CA TRP A 370 -6.56 21.46 5.46
C TRP A 370 -6.98 21.03 6.86
N ARG A 371 -7.90 20.10 6.94
CA ARG A 371 -8.42 19.56 8.20
C ARG A 371 -7.35 18.77 8.98
N ALA A 372 -6.45 18.08 8.33
CA ALA A 372 -5.35 17.35 8.97
C ALA A 372 -4.33 18.31 9.63
N GLY A 373 -4.19 19.52 9.10
CA GLY A 373 -3.40 20.58 9.74
C GLY A 373 -1.97 20.14 10.06
N ARG A 374 -1.61 20.12 11.35
CA ARG A 374 -0.29 19.71 11.82
C ARG A 374 0.04 18.23 11.62
N GLU A 375 -0.94 17.37 11.37
CA GLU A 375 -0.69 15.95 11.05
C GLU A 375 0.02 15.76 9.68
N VAL A 376 -0.03 16.77 8.78
CA VAL A 376 0.63 16.76 7.47
C VAL A 376 2.10 17.07 7.55
#